data_2d7ff4cc17af436c3ab9ea6f5f205acb
#
_entry.id   2d7ff4cc17af436c3ab9ea6f5f205acb
#
_cell.length_a   1.000
_cell.length_b   1.000
_cell.length_c   1.000
_cell.angle_alpha   90.00
_cell.angle_beta   90.00
_cell.angle_gamma   90.00
#
_symmetry.space_group_name_H-M   'P 1'
#
loop_
_entity.id
_entity.type
_entity.pdbx_description
1 polymer ?
#
loop_
_entity_poly.entity_id
_entity_poly.type
_entity_poly.pdbx_seq_one_letter_code
_entity_poly.pdbx_strand_id
1 'polypeptide(L)'
;FPVFHTFFTPSDVVGRWVPDIERFGQPVTLGSVTVCSGDYLIGDRDGVIVIPRDIAAEVVARTEQVAATENEVRSAIRGGMDPVEAYLKHGKF
;
A
#
# COMPACT_ATOMS: atom_id res chain seq x y z
N PHE A 1 -11.39 11.80 7.54
CA PHE A 1 -11.63 10.57 6.76
C PHE A 1 -10.78 10.59 5.49
N PRO A 2 -9.87 9.63 5.29
CA PRO A 2 -9.03 9.60 4.08
C PRO A 2 -9.88 9.24 2.86
N VAL A 3 -9.71 10.01 1.78
CA VAL A 3 -10.35 9.79 0.49
C VAL A 3 -9.30 9.80 -0.60
N PHE A 4 -9.17 8.70 -1.32
CA PHE A 4 -8.33 8.59 -2.51
C PHE A 4 -9.17 8.84 -3.75
N HIS A 5 -8.72 9.73 -4.61
CA HIS A 5 -9.46 10.16 -5.79
C HIS A 5 -8.51 10.48 -6.95
N THR A 6 -9.02 10.45 -8.16
CA THR A 6 -8.25 10.73 -9.38
C THR A 6 -8.36 12.20 -9.82
N PHE A 7 -9.42 12.89 -9.41
CA PHE A 7 -9.64 14.29 -9.75
C PHE A 7 -10.63 14.96 -8.77
N PHE A 8 -10.59 16.27 -8.72
CA PHE A 8 -11.61 17.10 -8.07
C PHE A 8 -12.63 17.57 -9.09
N THR A 9 -13.89 17.66 -8.68
CA THR A 9 -14.96 18.22 -9.50
C THR A 9 -15.96 18.97 -8.63
N PRO A 10 -16.49 20.11 -9.09
CA PRO A 10 -17.58 20.79 -8.43
C PRO A 10 -18.95 20.15 -8.71
N SER A 11 -19.00 19.12 -9.56
CA SER A 11 -20.25 18.41 -9.89
C SER A 11 -20.78 17.67 -8.66
N ASP A 12 -22.04 17.91 -8.34
CA ASP A 12 -22.76 17.16 -7.32
C ASP A 12 -23.02 15.71 -7.76
N VAL A 13 -23.12 14.81 -6.78
CA VAL A 13 -23.46 13.39 -6.98
C VAL A 13 -24.96 13.11 -6.84
N VAL A 14 -25.76 14.12 -6.46
CA VAL A 14 -27.21 13.97 -6.26
C VAL A 14 -27.87 13.40 -7.52
N GLY A 15 -28.65 12.34 -7.33
CA GLY A 15 -29.33 11.63 -8.43
C GLY A 15 -28.42 10.74 -9.30
N ARG A 16 -27.10 10.68 -9.01
CA ARG A 16 -26.15 9.86 -9.78
C ARG A 16 -25.77 8.54 -9.09
N TRP A 17 -26.23 8.35 -7.90
CA TRP A 17 -26.01 7.12 -7.15
C TRP A 17 -27.26 6.69 -6.41
N VAL A 18 -27.39 5.40 -6.16
CA VAL A 18 -28.43 4.81 -5.35
C VAL A 18 -27.76 3.97 -4.28
N PRO A 19 -28.11 4.17 -2.98
CA PRO A 19 -27.57 3.33 -1.93
C PRO A 19 -28.11 1.92 -2.06
N ASP A 20 -27.21 0.94 -2.09
CA ASP A 20 -27.56 -0.47 -2.10
C ASP A 20 -26.97 -1.12 -0.84
N ILE A 21 -27.81 -1.18 0.20
CA ILE A 21 -27.39 -1.64 1.53
C ILE A 21 -27.05 -3.15 1.50
N GLU A 22 -27.66 -3.91 0.62
CA GLU A 22 -27.40 -5.36 0.50
C GLU A 22 -26.00 -5.66 -0.03
N ARG A 23 -25.37 -4.68 -0.69
CA ARG A 23 -24.00 -4.79 -1.16
C ARG A 23 -22.92 -4.42 -0.14
N PHE A 24 -23.28 -3.89 1.02
CA PHE A 24 -22.30 -3.64 2.05
C PHE A 24 -21.64 -4.94 2.51
N GLY A 25 -20.30 -4.92 2.54
CA GLY A 25 -19.50 -6.07 2.90
C GLY A 25 -19.27 -7.08 1.78
N GLN A 26 -19.88 -6.88 0.61
CA GLN A 26 -19.58 -7.68 -0.58
C GLN A 26 -18.26 -7.24 -1.21
N PRO A 27 -17.57 -8.15 -1.94
CA PRO A 27 -16.38 -7.79 -2.70
C PRO A 27 -16.68 -6.67 -3.71
N VAL A 28 -15.73 -5.73 -3.84
CA VAL A 28 -15.79 -4.65 -4.82
C VAL A 28 -14.58 -4.71 -5.74
N THR A 29 -14.79 -4.53 -7.03
CA THR A 29 -13.70 -4.47 -8.02
C THR A 29 -13.44 -3.02 -8.42
N LEU A 30 -12.21 -2.58 -8.20
CA LEU A 30 -11.72 -1.25 -8.57
C LEU A 30 -10.62 -1.41 -9.63
N GLY A 31 -10.93 -1.08 -10.87
CA GLY A 31 -10.05 -1.38 -12.00
C GLY A 31 -9.86 -2.89 -12.18
N SER A 32 -8.65 -3.38 -11.99
CA SER A 32 -8.31 -4.81 -12.06
C SER A 32 -8.19 -5.49 -10.69
N VAL A 33 -8.41 -4.75 -9.59
CA VAL A 33 -8.19 -5.24 -8.22
C VAL A 33 -9.53 -5.48 -7.54
N THR A 34 -9.71 -6.67 -6.98
CA THR A 34 -10.86 -7.00 -6.13
C THR A 34 -10.48 -6.81 -4.67
N VAL A 35 -11.31 -6.08 -3.94
CA VAL A 35 -11.16 -5.79 -2.51
C VAL A 35 -12.28 -6.50 -1.77
N CYS A 36 -11.92 -7.25 -0.75
CA CYS A 36 -12.86 -7.99 0.10
C CYS A 36 -12.93 -7.40 1.50
N SER A 37 -14.04 -7.65 2.19
CA SER A 37 -14.18 -7.25 3.58
C SER A 37 -13.13 -7.95 4.46
N GLY A 38 -12.36 -7.14 5.21
CA GLY A 38 -11.27 -7.61 6.06
C GLY A 38 -9.88 -7.50 5.42
N ASP A 39 -9.78 -7.13 4.16
CA ASP A 39 -8.50 -6.76 3.54
C ASP A 39 -7.94 -5.48 4.15
N TYR A 40 -6.62 -5.36 4.16
CA TYR A 40 -5.92 -4.16 4.60
C TYR A 40 -5.63 -3.26 3.40
N LEU A 41 -5.80 -1.97 3.61
CA LEU A 41 -5.52 -0.95 2.59
C LEU A 41 -4.44 -0.01 3.13
N ILE A 42 -3.39 0.17 2.35
CA ILE A 42 -2.33 1.15 2.62
C ILE A 42 -2.32 2.12 1.44
N GLY A 43 -2.47 3.39 1.73
CA GLY A 43 -2.49 4.42 0.71
C GLY A 43 -1.65 5.64 1.08
N ASP A 44 -0.98 6.18 0.07
CA ASP A 44 -0.23 7.43 0.14
C ASP A 44 -0.41 8.25 -1.15
N ARG A 45 0.53 9.17 -1.44
CA ARG A 45 0.47 10.00 -2.65
C ARG A 45 0.72 9.23 -3.94
N ASP A 46 1.41 8.10 -3.85
CA ASP A 46 1.76 7.28 -5.02
C ASP A 46 0.64 6.32 -5.41
N GLY A 47 -0.23 5.96 -4.45
CA GLY A 47 -1.37 5.12 -4.72
C GLY A 47 -1.90 4.36 -3.51
N VAL A 48 -2.69 3.32 -3.80
CA VAL A 48 -3.29 2.45 -2.78
C VAL A 48 -2.93 1.01 -3.07
N ILE A 49 -2.45 0.29 -2.06
CA ILE A 49 -2.17 -1.13 -2.10
C ILE A 49 -3.25 -1.87 -1.31
N VAL A 50 -3.68 -3.00 -1.83
CA VAL A 50 -4.57 -3.94 -1.15
C VAL A 50 -3.76 -5.14 -0.68
N ILE A 51 -3.84 -5.45 0.60
CA ILE A 51 -3.21 -6.63 1.20
C ILE A 51 -4.33 -7.58 1.62
N PRO A 52 -4.52 -8.72 0.93
CA PRO A 52 -5.49 -9.71 1.31
C PRO A 52 -5.28 -10.17 2.76
N ARG A 53 -6.38 -10.31 3.49
CA ARG A 53 -6.36 -10.63 4.92
C ARG A 53 -5.58 -11.90 5.25
N ASP A 54 -5.70 -12.91 4.41
CA ASP A 54 -5.11 -14.25 4.62
C ASP A 54 -3.58 -14.27 4.51
N ILE A 55 -2.99 -13.32 3.79
CA ILE A 55 -1.53 -13.20 3.65
C ILE A 55 -0.94 -12.01 4.43
N ALA A 56 -1.75 -11.25 5.15
CA ALA A 56 -1.31 -10.02 5.80
C ALA A 56 -0.16 -10.25 6.80
N ALA A 57 -0.21 -11.32 7.58
CA ALA A 57 0.84 -11.64 8.54
C ALA A 57 2.18 -11.96 7.84
N GLU A 58 2.14 -12.67 6.72
CA GLU A 58 3.34 -12.96 5.93
C GLU A 58 3.92 -11.69 5.30
N VAL A 59 3.05 -10.84 4.76
CA VAL A 59 3.45 -9.53 4.19
C VAL A 59 4.14 -8.67 5.24
N VAL A 60 3.57 -8.56 6.45
CA VAL A 60 4.17 -7.79 7.54
C VAL A 60 5.56 -8.35 7.90
N ALA A 61 5.68 -9.66 8.11
CA ALA A 61 6.95 -10.28 8.47
C ALA A 61 8.03 -10.05 7.40
N ARG A 62 7.68 -10.17 6.11
CA ARG A 62 8.62 -9.88 5.02
C ARG A 62 8.99 -8.41 4.94
N THR A 63 8.03 -7.51 5.17
CA THR A 63 8.27 -6.05 5.17
C THR A 63 9.23 -5.66 6.29
N GLU A 64 9.09 -6.23 7.49
CA GLU A 64 10.02 -6.00 8.60
C GLU A 64 11.45 -6.42 8.25
N GLN A 65 11.62 -7.56 7.57
CA GLN A 65 12.94 -8.01 7.12
C GLN A 65 13.55 -7.04 6.10
N VAL A 66 12.76 -6.59 5.11
CA VAL A 66 13.21 -5.63 4.09
C VAL A 66 13.58 -4.31 4.76
N ALA A 67 12.74 -3.79 5.64
CA ALA A 67 13.00 -2.54 6.37
C ALA A 67 14.26 -2.62 7.23
N ALA A 68 14.55 -3.76 7.86
CA ALA A 68 15.78 -3.97 8.58
C ALA A 68 17.00 -3.88 7.66
N THR A 69 16.96 -4.55 6.50
CA THR A 69 18.04 -4.51 5.50
C THR A 69 18.25 -3.10 4.96
N GLU A 70 17.19 -2.39 4.62
CA GLU A 70 17.27 -0.99 4.17
C GLU A 70 17.92 -0.09 5.22
N ASN A 71 17.61 -0.29 6.50
CA ASN A 71 18.23 0.46 7.59
C ASN A 71 19.72 0.17 7.72
N GLU A 72 20.17 -1.07 7.50
CA GLU A 72 21.58 -1.44 7.49
C GLU A 72 22.32 -0.77 6.34
N VAL A 73 21.78 -0.83 5.12
CA VAL A 73 22.35 -0.15 3.95
C VAL A 73 22.47 1.36 4.19
N ARG A 74 21.39 1.97 4.67
CA ARG A 74 21.36 3.41 4.97
C ARG A 74 22.38 3.81 6.03
N SER A 75 22.55 2.98 7.05
CA SER A 75 23.53 3.22 8.12
C SER A 75 24.95 3.08 7.62
N ALA A 76 25.23 2.09 6.77
CA ALA A 76 26.53 1.89 6.13
C ALA A 76 26.92 3.09 5.25
N ILE A 77 26.00 3.59 4.42
CA ILE A 77 26.21 4.76 3.56
C ILE A 77 26.45 6.02 4.40
N ARG A 78 25.67 6.24 5.46
CA ARG A 78 25.89 7.36 6.39
C ARG A 78 27.21 7.27 7.13
N GLY A 79 27.73 6.05 7.33
CA GLY A 79 29.06 5.78 7.89
C GLY A 79 30.20 5.97 6.88
N GLY A 80 29.94 6.40 5.64
CA GLY A 80 30.92 6.69 4.60
C GLY A 80 31.23 5.55 3.65
N MET A 81 30.46 4.44 3.70
CA MET A 81 30.56 3.35 2.73
C MET A 81 30.05 3.80 1.36
N ASP A 82 30.70 3.37 0.28
CA ASP A 82 30.20 3.59 -1.07
C ASP A 82 28.81 2.95 -1.23
N PRO A 83 27.84 3.65 -1.85
CA PRO A 83 26.49 3.13 -2.02
C PRO A 83 26.40 1.79 -2.77
N VAL A 84 27.24 1.57 -3.78
CA VAL A 84 27.29 0.32 -4.53
C VAL A 84 27.86 -0.80 -3.66
N GLU A 85 28.90 -0.52 -2.90
CA GLU A 85 29.46 -1.48 -1.95
C GLU A 85 28.48 -1.84 -0.83
N ALA A 86 27.77 -0.85 -0.29
CA ALA A 86 26.73 -1.07 0.71
C ALA A 86 25.61 -1.97 0.15
N TYR A 87 25.16 -1.72 -1.07
CA TYR A 87 24.17 -2.55 -1.75
C TYR A 87 24.65 -3.99 -1.97
N LEU A 88 25.89 -4.17 -2.47
CA LEU A 88 26.45 -5.51 -2.72
C LEU A 88 26.63 -6.32 -1.43
N LYS A 89 26.90 -5.64 -0.31
CA LYS A 89 27.15 -6.26 0.99
C LYS A 89 25.86 -6.63 1.74
N HIS A 90 24.87 -5.77 1.72
CA HIS A 90 23.66 -5.89 2.54
C HIS A 90 22.40 -6.24 1.73
N GLY A 91 22.45 -6.15 0.41
CA GLY A 91 21.31 -6.43 -0.47
C GLY A 91 20.57 -5.16 -0.90
N LYS A 92 19.26 -5.18 -0.91
CA LYS A 92 18.44 -4.10 -1.49
C LYS A 92 18.48 -2.77 -0.72
N PHE A 93 18.29 -1.68 -1.48
CA PHE A 93 17.90 -0.38 -0.93
C PHE A 93 16.47 -0.41 -0.43
#